data_2deca30b8db9f7db97b638c1924a52bf
#
_entry.id   2deca30b8db9f7db97b638c1924a52bf
#
_cell.length_a   1.000
_cell.length_b   1.000
_cell.length_c   1.000
_cell.angle_alpha   90.00
_cell.angle_beta   90.00
_cell.angle_gamma   90.00
#
_symmetry.space_group_name_H-M   'P 1'
#
loop_
_entity.id
_entity.type
_entity.pdbx_description
1 polymer ?
#
loop_
_entity_poly.entity_id
_entity_poly.type
_entity_poly.pdbx_seq_one_letter_code
_entity_poly.pdbx_strand_id
1 'polypeptide(L)'
;KRMLRLAEEATAKNLKVGVGLMSRHSRALQELAKRVQDGEIGDILLMRGYRMHAPGGFTLPMRAGANELLYQVQRFHSFLWASGGIFSDYYIHIIDHLCWMKNAWPVKAQALGGRHYRQTRDGQTYVDQNFDVYAVEYTFADGSKFNFDGRCMTGCYDNFSSYLHGSKGIAIGSRNGDCGQPSSIFKGQNPRRSDLLWESKVPLGEGDPYQNEWNDLLEAIRNDKPYNEARRGVEASLVTSMGRMAAHTGREITYEEMLDCEHEMAPGLDQLK
;
A
#
# COMPACT_ATOMS: atom_id res chain seq x y z
N LYS A 1 -15.23 2.43 10.11
CA LYS A 1 -16.52 3.16 10.34
C LYS A 1 -16.29 4.58 10.90
N ARG A 2 -15.64 4.71 12.07
CA ARG A 2 -15.42 6.05 12.69
C ARG A 2 -14.70 7.03 11.74
N MET A 3 -13.61 6.61 11.11
CA MET A 3 -12.84 7.47 10.20
C MET A 3 -13.62 7.84 8.93
N LEU A 4 -14.47 6.95 8.40
CA LEU A 4 -15.33 7.28 7.25
C LEU A 4 -16.33 8.40 7.61
N ARG A 5 -16.96 8.32 8.78
CA ARG A 5 -17.84 9.39 9.27
C ARG A 5 -17.09 10.70 9.44
N LEU A 6 -15.89 10.66 10.04
CA LEU A 6 -15.05 11.87 10.21
C LEU A 6 -14.62 12.46 8.85
N ALA A 7 -14.40 11.61 7.83
CA ALA A 7 -14.11 12.08 6.47
C ALA A 7 -15.30 12.87 5.89
N GLU A 8 -16.52 12.39 6.09
CA GLU A 8 -17.75 13.10 5.67
C GLU A 8 -17.93 14.42 6.42
N GLU A 9 -17.74 14.41 7.73
CA GLU A 9 -17.80 15.63 8.55
C GLU A 9 -16.73 16.67 8.13
N ALA A 10 -15.52 16.23 7.82
CA ALA A 10 -14.45 17.08 7.33
C ALA A 10 -14.81 17.71 5.97
N THR A 11 -15.41 16.93 5.07
CA THR A 11 -15.89 17.45 3.78
C THR A 11 -16.97 18.50 3.97
N ALA A 12 -17.97 18.23 4.83
CA ALA A 12 -19.07 19.17 5.11
C ALA A 12 -18.57 20.50 5.70
N LYS A 13 -17.44 20.48 6.41
CA LYS A 13 -16.79 21.66 7.00
C LYS A 13 -15.70 22.27 6.10
N ASN A 14 -15.55 21.80 4.87
CA ASN A 14 -14.48 22.21 3.93
C ASN A 14 -13.06 22.11 4.54
N LEU A 15 -12.83 21.15 5.45
CA LEU A 15 -11.50 20.92 6.01
C LEU A 15 -10.61 20.23 4.97
N LYS A 16 -9.35 20.66 4.92
CA LYS A 16 -8.34 20.09 4.03
C LYS A 16 -7.64 18.94 4.76
N VAL A 17 -7.75 17.73 4.23
CA VAL A 17 -7.18 16.52 4.84
C VAL A 17 -6.26 15.84 3.82
N GLY A 18 -4.96 15.89 4.06
CA GLY A 18 -3.96 15.10 3.34
C GLY A 18 -3.78 13.73 3.99
N VAL A 19 -3.46 12.73 3.19
CA VAL A 19 -3.14 11.36 3.63
C VAL A 19 -1.87 10.91 2.91
N GLY A 20 -0.88 10.43 3.64
CA GLY A 20 0.47 10.06 3.17
C GLY A 20 0.50 8.92 2.13
N LEU A 21 -0.32 9.01 1.09
CA LEU A 21 -0.33 8.10 -0.06
C LEU A 21 0.36 8.78 -1.25
N MET A 22 1.62 9.12 -1.08
CA MET A 22 2.42 9.94 -2.01
C MET A 22 2.45 9.41 -3.44
N SER A 23 2.27 8.08 -3.66
CA SER A 23 2.19 7.51 -5.02
C SER A 23 1.09 8.16 -5.86
N ARG A 24 0.00 8.62 -5.24
CA ARG A 24 -1.09 9.34 -5.92
C ARG A 24 -0.70 10.75 -6.36
N HIS A 25 0.39 11.30 -5.83
CA HIS A 25 0.97 12.59 -6.19
C HIS A 25 2.16 12.48 -7.15
N SER A 26 2.50 11.25 -7.57
CA SER A 26 3.44 11.03 -8.68
C SER A 26 2.80 11.44 -10.00
N ARG A 27 3.38 12.40 -10.69
CA ARG A 27 2.86 12.87 -12.01
C ARG A 27 2.87 11.74 -13.05
N ALA A 28 3.86 10.84 -12.98
CA ALA A 28 3.92 9.66 -13.85
C ALA A 28 2.72 8.72 -13.61
N LEU A 29 2.41 8.44 -12.33
CA LEU A 29 1.30 7.55 -11.98
C LEU A 29 -0.06 8.21 -12.21
N GLN A 30 -0.18 9.54 -12.03
CA GLN A 30 -1.41 10.28 -12.34
C GLN A 30 -1.75 10.19 -13.82
N GLU A 31 -0.77 10.39 -14.70
CA GLU A 31 -1.00 10.25 -16.14
C GLU A 31 -1.30 8.80 -16.53
N LEU A 32 -0.57 7.83 -15.97
CA LEU A 32 -0.85 6.43 -16.20
C LEU A 32 -2.26 6.04 -15.74
N ALA A 33 -2.68 6.45 -14.54
CA ALA A 33 -4.00 6.15 -14.01
C ALA A 33 -5.11 6.68 -14.93
N LYS A 34 -4.95 7.92 -15.41
CA LYS A 34 -5.88 8.50 -16.37
C LYS A 34 -5.98 7.66 -17.66
N ARG A 35 -4.84 7.28 -18.25
CA ARG A 35 -4.79 6.48 -19.49
C ARG A 35 -5.40 5.09 -19.32
N VAL A 36 -5.13 4.45 -18.19
CA VAL A 36 -5.70 3.14 -17.84
C VAL A 36 -7.23 3.26 -17.70
N GLN A 37 -7.71 4.28 -16.99
CA GLN A 37 -9.15 4.53 -16.80
C GLN A 37 -9.85 4.97 -18.11
N ASP A 38 -9.14 5.62 -19.01
CA ASP A 38 -9.60 5.94 -20.37
C ASP A 38 -9.63 4.69 -21.30
N GLY A 39 -9.18 3.51 -20.83
CA GLY A 39 -9.28 2.22 -21.50
C GLY A 39 -8.16 1.90 -22.50
N GLU A 40 -6.98 2.56 -22.39
CA GLU A 40 -5.86 2.31 -23.33
C GLU A 40 -5.36 0.86 -23.29
N ILE A 41 -5.44 0.18 -22.14
CA ILE A 41 -5.09 -1.25 -22.03
C ILE A 41 -6.31 -2.19 -22.11
N GLY A 42 -7.50 -1.65 -22.32
CA GLY A 42 -8.77 -2.40 -22.28
C GLY A 42 -9.18 -2.77 -20.85
N ASP A 43 -9.98 -3.84 -20.72
CA ASP A 43 -10.43 -4.34 -19.42
C ASP A 43 -9.27 -4.93 -18.65
N ILE A 44 -9.12 -4.53 -17.38
CA ILE A 44 -8.08 -5.07 -16.51
C ILE A 44 -8.48 -6.48 -16.06
N LEU A 45 -7.66 -7.46 -16.41
CA LEU A 45 -7.88 -8.87 -16.14
C LEU A 45 -7.12 -9.33 -14.90
N LEU A 46 -5.86 -8.85 -14.75
CA LEU A 46 -4.97 -9.21 -13.66
C LEU A 46 -4.06 -8.03 -13.31
N MET A 47 -3.85 -7.81 -12.04
CA MET A 47 -2.79 -6.93 -11.55
C MET A 47 -1.75 -7.71 -10.77
N ARG A 48 -0.51 -7.24 -10.78
CA ARG A 48 0.60 -7.78 -9.99
C ARG A 48 1.35 -6.66 -9.31
N GLY A 49 1.55 -6.81 -8.01
CA GLY A 49 2.32 -5.89 -7.19
C GLY A 49 3.39 -6.64 -6.40
N TYR A 50 4.56 -6.06 -6.33
CA TYR A 50 5.70 -6.62 -5.60
C TYR A 50 6.32 -5.58 -4.69
N ARG A 51 6.53 -5.94 -3.43
CA ARG A 51 7.31 -5.16 -2.48
C ARG A 51 8.23 -6.10 -1.72
N MET A 52 9.33 -6.45 -2.35
CA MET A 52 10.34 -7.37 -1.84
C MET A 52 11.64 -6.61 -1.59
N HIS A 53 12.06 -6.54 -0.35
CA HIS A 53 13.27 -5.82 0.04
C HIS A 53 13.91 -6.44 1.28
N ALA A 54 15.12 -6.01 1.59
CA ALA A 54 15.73 -6.33 2.87
C ALA A 54 14.87 -5.75 4.01
N PRO A 55 14.87 -6.36 5.19
CA PRO A 55 14.02 -5.93 6.27
C PRO A 55 14.35 -4.51 6.73
N GLY A 56 13.32 -3.67 6.76
CA GLY A 56 13.42 -2.29 7.20
C GLY A 56 13.15 -2.06 8.69
N GLY A 57 12.76 -3.08 9.44
CA GLY A 57 12.19 -2.88 10.76
C GLY A 57 12.49 -3.95 11.81
N PHE A 58 13.61 -4.66 11.70
CA PHE A 58 13.97 -5.63 12.74
C PHE A 58 14.21 -4.97 14.08
N THR A 59 13.53 -5.51 15.06
CA THR A 59 13.63 -5.06 16.43
C THR A 59 14.42 -6.07 17.24
N LEU A 60 15.51 -5.60 17.83
CA LEU A 60 16.25 -6.37 18.83
C LEU A 60 15.40 -6.54 20.09
N PRO A 61 15.58 -7.61 20.86
CA PRO A 61 14.92 -7.76 22.15
C PRO A 61 15.10 -6.53 23.05
N MET A 62 14.06 -6.24 23.83
CA MET A 62 14.09 -5.13 24.77
C MET A 62 15.22 -5.34 25.80
N ARG A 63 15.98 -4.29 26.10
CA ARG A 63 17.01 -4.32 27.14
C ARG A 63 16.37 -4.39 28.52
N ALA A 64 17.02 -5.08 29.45
CA ALA A 64 16.59 -5.13 30.85
C ALA A 64 16.43 -3.72 31.44
N GLY A 65 15.31 -3.46 32.09
CA GLY A 65 15.00 -2.17 32.72
C GLY A 65 14.51 -1.07 31.77
N ALA A 66 14.34 -1.35 30.46
CA ALA A 66 13.72 -0.41 29.54
C ALA A 66 12.21 -0.33 29.78
N ASN A 67 11.61 0.82 29.44
CA ASN A 67 10.17 0.98 29.43
C ASN A 67 9.58 0.28 28.18
N GLU A 68 8.68 -0.66 28.40
CA GLU A 68 8.12 -1.51 27.33
C GLU A 68 7.31 -0.69 26.31
N LEU A 69 6.46 0.22 26.77
CA LEU A 69 5.65 1.05 25.87
C LEU A 69 6.54 1.92 24.97
N LEU A 70 7.54 2.57 25.56
CA LEU A 70 8.49 3.40 24.81
C LEU A 70 9.28 2.55 23.81
N TYR A 71 9.71 1.34 24.20
CA TYR A 71 10.38 0.40 23.30
C TYR A 71 9.49 0.04 22.09
N GLN A 72 8.22 -0.31 22.32
CA GLN A 72 7.30 -0.65 21.25
C GLN A 72 6.99 0.56 20.33
N VAL A 73 6.79 1.75 20.90
CA VAL A 73 6.58 2.98 20.12
C VAL A 73 7.81 3.34 19.27
N GLN A 74 9.01 3.21 19.82
CA GLN A 74 10.25 3.46 19.07
C GLN A 74 10.52 2.40 17.97
N ARG A 75 9.92 1.23 18.07
CA ARG A 75 10.06 0.09 17.17
C ARG A 75 8.72 -0.27 16.50
N PHE A 76 7.88 0.73 16.23
CA PHE A 76 6.49 0.58 15.83
C PHE A 76 6.27 -0.34 14.63
N HIS A 77 7.20 -0.42 13.68
CA HIS A 77 7.09 -1.31 12.53
C HIS A 77 6.92 -2.80 12.90
N SER A 78 7.51 -3.22 14.02
CA SER A 78 7.45 -4.60 14.51
C SER A 78 6.18 -4.90 15.30
N PHE A 79 5.39 -3.89 15.66
CA PHE A 79 4.21 -4.03 16.53
C PHE A 79 2.93 -3.62 15.79
N LEU A 80 2.05 -4.60 15.56
CA LEU A 80 0.84 -4.38 14.76
C LEU A 80 -0.11 -3.32 15.35
N TRP A 81 -0.15 -3.20 16.67
CA TRP A 81 -1.00 -2.20 17.33
C TRP A 81 -0.54 -0.76 17.03
N ALA A 82 0.77 -0.57 16.89
CA ALA A 82 1.37 0.76 16.73
C ALA A 82 1.38 1.24 15.27
N SER A 83 1.51 0.31 14.31
CA SER A 83 1.68 0.67 12.89
C SER A 83 0.72 -0.04 11.93
N GLY A 84 0.03 -1.09 12.38
CA GLY A 84 -0.64 -2.02 11.48
C GLY A 84 0.32 -2.95 10.72
N GLY A 85 1.63 -2.87 11.03
CA GLY A 85 2.69 -3.65 10.42
C GLY A 85 3.11 -3.16 9.03
N ILE A 86 3.96 -3.93 8.39
CA ILE A 86 4.50 -3.60 7.06
C ILE A 86 3.43 -3.48 5.96
N PHE A 87 2.27 -4.09 6.14
CA PHE A 87 1.15 -3.90 5.23
C PHE A 87 0.67 -2.46 5.22
N SER A 88 0.48 -1.86 6.39
CA SER A 88 -0.06 -0.51 6.52
C SER A 88 0.98 0.58 6.27
N ASP A 89 2.27 0.23 6.33
CA ASP A 89 3.35 1.20 6.19
C ASP A 89 4.05 1.12 4.82
N TYR A 90 4.37 -0.09 4.34
CA TYR A 90 5.11 -0.26 3.08
C TYR A 90 4.24 -0.76 1.92
N TYR A 91 3.43 -1.80 2.16
CA TYR A 91 2.71 -2.47 1.07
C TYR A 91 1.51 -1.67 0.58
N ILE A 92 0.97 -0.80 1.43
CA ILE A 92 -0.15 0.08 1.11
C ILE A 92 0.09 0.90 -0.17
N HIS A 93 1.31 1.36 -0.41
CA HIS A 93 1.62 2.20 -1.57
C HIS A 93 1.40 1.48 -2.90
N ILE A 94 1.81 0.19 -3.01
CA ILE A 94 1.56 -0.62 -4.21
C ILE A 94 0.09 -1.02 -4.31
N ILE A 95 -0.50 -1.44 -3.20
CA ILE A 95 -1.90 -1.89 -3.15
C ILE A 95 -2.83 -0.73 -3.51
N ASP A 96 -2.60 0.44 -2.92
CA ASP A 96 -3.40 1.63 -3.15
C ASP A 96 -3.33 2.09 -4.60
N HIS A 97 -2.12 2.27 -5.18
CA HIS A 97 -2.04 2.81 -6.51
C HIS A 97 -2.59 1.86 -7.59
N LEU A 98 -2.48 0.54 -7.41
CA LEU A 98 -3.09 -0.42 -8.34
C LEU A 98 -4.61 -0.43 -8.23
N CYS A 99 -5.18 -0.38 -7.02
CA CYS A 99 -6.62 -0.21 -6.81
C CYS A 99 -7.13 1.11 -7.38
N TRP A 100 -6.37 2.20 -7.22
CA TRP A 100 -6.68 3.49 -7.82
C TRP A 100 -6.70 3.44 -9.34
N MET A 101 -5.70 2.83 -9.98
CA MET A 101 -5.67 2.68 -11.45
C MET A 101 -6.85 1.88 -11.97
N LYS A 102 -7.26 0.83 -11.24
CA LYS A 102 -8.47 0.06 -11.54
C LYS A 102 -9.76 0.82 -11.23
N ASN A 103 -9.69 1.88 -10.45
CA ASN A 103 -10.84 2.62 -9.93
C ASN A 103 -11.84 1.73 -9.18
N ALA A 104 -11.34 0.76 -8.43
CA ALA A 104 -12.14 -0.18 -7.64
C ALA A 104 -11.35 -0.71 -6.46
N TRP A 105 -12.07 -1.13 -5.41
CA TRP A 105 -11.52 -1.86 -4.28
C TRP A 105 -11.90 -3.35 -4.36
N PRO A 106 -11.01 -4.25 -3.94
CA PRO A 106 -11.33 -5.68 -3.92
C PRO A 106 -12.40 -5.99 -2.88
N VAL A 107 -13.24 -6.98 -3.19
CA VAL A 107 -14.34 -7.42 -2.33
C VAL A 107 -13.91 -8.51 -1.34
N LYS A 108 -12.79 -9.18 -1.60
CA LYS A 108 -12.23 -10.19 -0.72
C LYS A 108 -10.75 -10.44 -0.98
N ALA A 109 -10.08 -11.03 0.03
CA ALA A 109 -8.71 -11.48 -0.06
C ALA A 109 -8.54 -12.89 0.49
N GLN A 110 -7.65 -13.66 -0.16
CA GLN A 110 -7.06 -14.90 0.35
C GLN A 110 -5.56 -14.71 0.40
N ALA A 111 -4.90 -15.28 1.41
CA ALA A 111 -3.48 -15.09 1.54
C ALA A 111 -2.82 -16.23 2.30
N LEU A 112 -1.55 -16.42 2.00
CA LEU A 112 -0.62 -17.21 2.80
C LEU A 112 0.56 -16.34 3.18
N GLY A 113 1.17 -16.64 4.29
CA GLY A 113 2.36 -15.97 4.77
C GLY A 113 3.16 -16.85 5.69
N GLY A 114 4.37 -16.43 5.98
CA GLY A 114 5.25 -17.19 6.85
C GLY A 114 6.35 -16.34 7.44
N ARG A 115 6.94 -16.88 8.49
CA ARG A 115 8.05 -16.25 9.19
C ARG A 115 9.35 -16.97 8.88
N HIS A 116 10.36 -16.20 8.51
CA HIS A 116 11.74 -16.66 8.45
C HIS A 116 12.42 -16.28 9.77
N TYR A 117 12.88 -17.28 10.52
CA TYR A 117 13.58 -17.04 11.78
C TYR A 117 14.91 -16.35 11.52
N ARG A 118 15.07 -15.19 12.11
CA ARG A 118 16.27 -14.39 12.01
C ARG A 118 16.87 -14.20 13.39
N GLN A 119 18.16 -14.35 13.44
CA GLN A 119 18.92 -14.20 14.66
C GLN A 119 20.04 -13.18 14.45
N THR A 120 20.40 -12.51 15.52
CA THR A 120 21.62 -11.73 15.61
C THR A 120 22.84 -12.66 15.57
N ARG A 121 24.04 -12.10 15.42
CA ARG A 121 25.28 -12.89 15.43
C ARG A 121 25.51 -13.65 16.73
N ASP A 122 24.99 -13.16 17.86
CA ASP A 122 25.03 -13.77 19.19
C ASP A 122 23.82 -14.69 19.47
N GLY A 123 23.01 -14.98 18.46
CA GLY A 123 21.91 -15.95 18.53
C GLY A 123 20.61 -15.46 19.12
N GLN A 124 20.47 -14.14 19.39
CA GLN A 124 19.19 -13.58 19.85
C GLN A 124 18.19 -13.51 18.71
N THR A 125 16.95 -13.94 18.94
CA THR A 125 15.88 -13.83 17.95
C THR A 125 15.32 -12.42 17.91
N TYR A 126 15.16 -11.86 16.69
CA TYR A 126 14.48 -10.58 16.49
C TYR A 126 13.02 -10.66 16.93
N VAL A 127 12.53 -9.57 17.51
CA VAL A 127 11.11 -9.39 17.88
C VAL A 127 10.40 -8.73 16.72
N ASP A 128 9.41 -9.40 16.16
CA ASP A 128 8.56 -8.87 15.09
C ASP A 128 7.22 -9.61 15.03
N GLN A 129 6.12 -8.89 14.94
CA GLN A 129 4.78 -9.46 14.79
C GLN A 129 4.39 -9.68 13.34
N ASN A 130 5.11 -9.09 12.37
CA ASN A 130 4.88 -9.33 10.96
C ASN A 130 5.39 -10.71 10.54
N PHE A 131 4.78 -11.27 9.50
CA PHE A 131 5.45 -12.30 8.73
C PHE A 131 6.54 -11.68 7.86
N ASP A 132 7.46 -12.51 7.40
CA ASP A 132 8.56 -12.10 6.52
C ASP A 132 8.20 -12.23 5.06
N VAL A 133 7.23 -13.10 4.75
CA VAL A 133 6.73 -13.40 3.40
C VAL A 133 5.22 -13.37 3.42
N TYR A 134 4.65 -12.72 2.40
CA TYR A 134 3.22 -12.66 2.15
C TYR A 134 2.94 -12.89 0.66
N ALA A 135 1.97 -13.77 0.37
CA ALA A 135 1.39 -13.96 -0.95
C ALA A 135 -0.13 -13.72 -0.82
N VAL A 136 -0.63 -12.67 -1.43
CA VAL A 136 -2.03 -12.25 -1.29
C VAL A 136 -2.70 -12.22 -2.65
N GLU A 137 -3.86 -12.87 -2.76
CA GLU A 137 -4.76 -12.72 -3.89
C GLU A 137 -5.98 -11.90 -3.45
N TYR A 138 -6.13 -10.74 -4.04
CA TYR A 138 -7.34 -9.93 -3.94
C TYR A 138 -8.26 -10.22 -5.12
N THR A 139 -9.58 -10.29 -4.87
CA THR A 139 -10.61 -10.48 -5.89
C THR A 139 -11.52 -9.26 -5.95
N PHE A 140 -11.75 -8.73 -7.15
CA PHE A 140 -12.68 -7.63 -7.40
C PHE A 140 -14.08 -8.15 -7.73
N ALA A 141 -15.09 -7.26 -7.67
CA ALA A 141 -16.48 -7.60 -7.96
C ALA A 141 -16.71 -8.11 -9.40
N ASP A 142 -15.88 -7.68 -10.35
CA ASP A 142 -15.91 -8.13 -11.75
C ASP A 142 -15.15 -9.46 -11.98
N GLY A 143 -14.63 -10.08 -10.92
CA GLY A 143 -13.88 -11.33 -10.97
C GLY A 143 -12.40 -11.19 -11.32
N SER A 144 -11.93 -9.99 -11.68
CA SER A 144 -10.50 -9.76 -11.91
C SER A 144 -9.69 -9.93 -10.62
N LYS A 145 -8.38 -10.21 -10.78
CA LYS A 145 -7.50 -10.55 -9.67
C LYS A 145 -6.37 -9.53 -9.52
N PHE A 146 -5.94 -9.36 -8.29
CA PHE A 146 -4.71 -8.68 -7.96
C PHE A 146 -3.85 -9.57 -7.06
N ASN A 147 -2.71 -10.00 -7.56
CA ASN A 147 -1.73 -10.79 -6.81
C ASN A 147 -0.65 -9.85 -6.27
N PHE A 148 -0.49 -9.86 -4.96
CA PHE A 148 0.52 -9.08 -4.26
C PHE A 148 1.50 -10.00 -3.53
N ASP A 149 2.79 -9.82 -3.81
CA ASP A 149 3.87 -10.52 -3.12
C ASP A 149 4.71 -9.53 -2.30
N GLY A 150 4.69 -9.70 -0.98
CA GLY A 150 5.49 -8.95 -0.02
C GLY A 150 6.57 -9.81 0.61
N ARG A 151 7.78 -9.26 0.77
CA ARG A 151 8.86 -9.96 1.44
C ARG A 151 9.84 -9.00 2.11
N CYS A 152 10.19 -9.31 3.35
CA CYS A 152 11.18 -8.58 4.13
C CYS A 152 12.24 -9.55 4.66
N MET A 153 13.16 -9.98 3.78
CA MET A 153 14.20 -10.97 4.10
C MET A 153 15.57 -10.49 3.63
N THR A 154 16.57 -10.66 4.47
CA THR A 154 17.97 -10.37 4.12
C THR A 154 18.52 -11.40 3.14
N GLY A 155 19.34 -10.96 2.18
CA GLY A 155 20.02 -11.83 1.23
C GLY A 155 19.16 -12.36 0.08
N CYS A 156 17.95 -11.84 -0.08
CA CYS A 156 17.10 -12.12 -1.23
C CYS A 156 17.15 -10.96 -2.24
N TYR A 157 16.84 -11.24 -3.51
CA TYR A 157 16.73 -10.20 -4.53
C TYR A 157 15.62 -9.20 -4.18
N ASP A 158 15.82 -7.94 -4.53
CA ASP A 158 14.80 -6.92 -4.41
C ASP A 158 13.89 -6.90 -5.62
N ASN A 159 12.60 -6.68 -5.39
CA ASN A 159 11.62 -6.43 -6.43
C ASN A 159 10.57 -5.46 -5.89
N PHE A 160 10.52 -4.28 -6.48
CA PHE A 160 9.56 -3.25 -6.12
C PHE A 160 8.89 -2.74 -7.39
N SER A 161 7.84 -3.42 -7.82
CA SER A 161 7.24 -3.17 -9.12
C SER A 161 5.73 -3.40 -9.13
N SER A 162 5.05 -2.85 -10.15
CA SER A 162 3.61 -2.96 -10.33
C SER A 162 3.21 -3.04 -11.79
N TYR A 163 2.25 -3.92 -12.09
CA TYR A 163 1.82 -4.26 -13.45
C TYR A 163 0.30 -4.39 -13.50
N LEU A 164 -0.29 -3.92 -14.61
CA LEU A 164 -1.70 -4.12 -14.95
C LEU A 164 -1.80 -4.80 -16.30
N HIS A 165 -2.37 -6.00 -16.33
CA HIS A 165 -2.60 -6.79 -17.53
C HIS A 165 -4.03 -6.57 -18.01
N GLY A 166 -4.18 -5.86 -19.12
CA GLY A 166 -5.46 -5.58 -19.74
C GLY A 166 -5.69 -6.39 -21.01
N SER A 167 -6.92 -6.36 -21.52
CA SER A 167 -7.33 -7.12 -22.72
C SER A 167 -6.66 -6.63 -24.01
N LYS A 168 -6.14 -5.40 -24.06
CA LYS A 168 -5.47 -4.80 -25.23
C LYS A 168 -3.97 -4.61 -25.03
N GLY A 169 -3.48 -4.60 -23.79
CA GLY A 169 -2.07 -4.33 -23.51
C GLY A 169 -1.71 -4.47 -22.05
N ILE A 170 -0.44 -4.20 -21.74
CA ILE A 170 0.08 -4.16 -20.38
C ILE A 170 0.47 -2.73 -20.03
N ALA A 171 0.12 -2.30 -18.81
CA ALA A 171 0.68 -1.11 -18.20
C ALA A 171 1.66 -1.52 -17.09
N ILE A 172 2.78 -0.81 -17.03
CA ILE A 172 3.77 -0.93 -15.97
C ILE A 172 3.70 0.36 -15.15
N GLY A 173 3.21 0.24 -13.91
CA GLY A 173 3.16 1.37 -12.98
C GLY A 173 4.56 1.77 -12.56
N SER A 174 5.33 0.80 -12.09
CA SER A 174 6.75 0.99 -11.76
C SER A 174 7.53 -0.32 -12.00
N ARG A 175 8.79 -0.18 -12.39
CA ARG A 175 9.75 -1.30 -12.47
C ARG A 175 10.64 -1.38 -11.24
N ASN A 176 10.81 -0.27 -10.53
CA ASN A 176 11.62 -0.19 -9.32
C ASN A 176 11.15 1.03 -8.50
N GLY A 177 10.29 0.77 -7.53
CA GLY A 177 9.73 1.79 -6.65
C GLY A 177 8.20 1.87 -6.69
N ASP A 178 7.65 2.86 -6.01
CA ASP A 178 6.22 3.10 -5.85
C ASP A 178 5.70 4.32 -6.60
N CYS A 179 6.57 5.05 -7.29
CA CYS A 179 6.25 6.35 -7.87
C CYS A 179 6.21 6.38 -9.40
N GLY A 180 6.48 5.26 -10.09
CA GLY A 180 6.70 5.25 -11.53
C GLY A 180 7.98 6.04 -11.86
N GLN A 181 8.35 6.31 -13.02
CA GLN A 181 9.51 7.08 -13.48
C GLN A 181 10.59 6.17 -14.09
N PRO A 182 10.28 5.64 -15.28
CA PRO A 182 9.03 5.87 -16.00
C PRO A 182 7.93 4.84 -15.70
N SER A 183 6.69 5.29 -15.78
CA SER A 183 5.54 4.44 -16.05
C SER A 183 5.39 4.23 -17.56
N SER A 184 4.81 3.12 -18.00
CA SER A 184 4.73 2.82 -19.43
C SER A 184 3.54 1.94 -19.81
N ILE A 185 3.09 2.06 -21.07
CA ILE A 185 2.04 1.23 -21.69
C ILE A 185 2.61 0.56 -22.94
N PHE A 186 2.32 -0.72 -23.09
CA PHE A 186 2.74 -1.52 -24.24
C PHE A 186 1.54 -2.21 -24.89
N LYS A 187 1.60 -2.36 -26.21
CA LYS A 187 0.67 -3.18 -26.97
C LYS A 187 0.87 -4.66 -26.65
N GLY A 188 -0.22 -5.35 -26.32
CA GLY A 188 -0.16 -6.76 -25.92
C GLY A 188 0.53 -6.97 -24.57
N GLN A 189 0.85 -8.22 -24.27
CA GLN A 189 1.31 -8.65 -22.93
C GLN A 189 2.83 -8.78 -22.81
N ASN A 190 3.58 -8.48 -23.86
CA ASN A 190 5.04 -8.55 -23.83
C ASN A 190 5.64 -7.13 -23.93
N PRO A 191 6.27 -6.62 -22.86
CA PRO A 191 6.77 -5.25 -22.81
C PRO A 191 8.09 -5.08 -23.59
N ARG A 192 8.09 -5.36 -24.90
CA ARG A 192 9.20 -5.10 -25.80
C ARG A 192 9.23 -3.63 -26.20
N ARG A 193 10.43 -3.09 -26.43
CA ARG A 193 10.60 -1.69 -26.87
C ARG A 193 9.83 -1.36 -28.16
N SER A 194 9.73 -2.33 -29.08
CA SER A 194 8.95 -2.19 -30.32
C SER A 194 7.44 -2.01 -30.09
N ASP A 195 6.95 -2.47 -28.95
CA ASP A 195 5.53 -2.49 -28.61
C ASP A 195 5.14 -1.36 -27.65
N LEU A 196 6.10 -0.47 -27.32
CA LEU A 196 5.89 0.67 -26.45
C LEU A 196 4.91 1.66 -27.12
N LEU A 197 3.77 1.91 -26.46
CA LEU A 197 2.78 2.89 -26.86
C LEU A 197 2.99 4.23 -26.17
N TRP A 198 3.34 4.21 -24.91
CA TRP A 198 3.52 5.40 -24.10
C TRP A 198 4.51 5.15 -22.96
N GLU A 199 5.25 6.20 -22.63
CA GLU A 199 6.17 6.25 -21.48
C GLU A 199 6.06 7.64 -20.83
N SER A 200 5.93 7.68 -19.50
CA SER A 200 5.74 8.93 -18.76
C SER A 200 6.94 9.86 -18.89
N LYS A 201 6.63 11.15 -18.95
CA LYS A 201 7.61 12.24 -18.85
C LYS A 201 7.20 13.15 -17.72
N VAL A 202 8.00 13.18 -16.67
CA VAL A 202 7.73 14.02 -15.51
C VAL A 202 8.30 15.41 -15.71
N PRO A 203 7.53 16.49 -15.51
CA PRO A 203 8.04 17.86 -15.61
C PRO A 203 9.21 18.10 -14.65
N LEU A 204 10.11 18.99 -15.07
CA LEU A 204 11.23 19.40 -14.23
C LEU A 204 10.71 20.02 -12.92
N GLY A 205 11.23 19.54 -11.79
CA GLY A 205 10.83 19.98 -10.45
C GLY A 205 9.62 19.24 -9.87
N GLU A 206 8.94 18.35 -10.63
CA GLU A 206 7.80 17.55 -10.16
C GLU A 206 8.13 16.06 -10.01
N GLY A 207 9.42 15.72 -9.93
CA GLY A 207 9.88 14.34 -9.81
C GLY A 207 9.71 13.73 -8.42
N ASP A 208 9.58 14.56 -7.39
CA ASP A 208 9.41 14.11 -6.01
C ASP A 208 7.91 14.08 -5.61
N PRO A 209 7.30 12.89 -5.50
CA PRO A 209 5.90 12.78 -5.14
C PRO A 209 5.58 13.21 -3.70
N TYR A 210 6.53 13.13 -2.78
CA TYR A 210 6.36 13.64 -1.42
C TYR A 210 6.24 15.17 -1.42
N GLN A 211 7.10 15.85 -2.18
CA GLN A 211 6.99 17.30 -2.33
C GLN A 211 5.71 17.69 -3.07
N ASN A 212 5.30 16.93 -4.09
CA ASN A 212 4.05 17.17 -4.79
C ASN A 212 2.83 17.03 -3.88
N GLU A 213 2.81 16.03 -3.00
CA GLU A 213 1.75 15.85 -1.99
C GLU A 213 1.57 17.11 -1.12
N TRP A 214 2.67 17.65 -0.60
CA TRP A 214 2.63 18.90 0.16
C TRP A 214 2.21 20.10 -0.69
N ASN A 215 2.68 20.19 -1.92
CA ASN A 215 2.31 21.29 -2.83
C ASN A 215 0.82 21.27 -3.15
N ASP A 216 0.26 20.09 -3.44
CA ASP A 216 -1.16 19.91 -3.75
C ASP A 216 -2.05 20.28 -2.54
N LEU A 217 -1.67 19.86 -1.32
CA LEU A 217 -2.38 20.23 -0.09
C LEU A 217 -2.29 21.73 0.20
N LEU A 218 -1.09 22.31 0.12
CA LEU A 218 -0.87 23.73 0.38
C LEU A 218 -1.59 24.61 -0.65
N GLU A 219 -1.64 24.19 -1.91
CA GLU A 219 -2.42 24.89 -2.94
C GLU A 219 -3.91 24.90 -2.59
N ALA A 220 -4.43 23.73 -2.17
CA ALA A 220 -5.83 23.62 -1.76
C ALA A 220 -6.15 24.53 -0.55
N ILE A 221 -5.25 24.62 0.44
CA ILE A 221 -5.41 25.50 1.60
C ILE A 221 -5.39 26.96 1.17
N ARG A 222 -4.40 27.37 0.37
CA ARG A 222 -4.22 28.79 -0.05
C ARG A 222 -5.37 29.31 -0.90
N ASN A 223 -5.95 28.43 -1.72
CA ASN A 223 -7.01 28.79 -2.67
C ASN A 223 -8.41 28.35 -2.21
N ASP A 224 -8.52 27.87 -0.98
CA ASP A 224 -9.74 27.30 -0.38
C ASP A 224 -10.45 26.27 -1.27
N LYS A 225 -9.68 25.47 -2.02
CA LYS A 225 -10.21 24.39 -2.85
C LYS A 225 -10.61 23.19 -1.98
N PRO A 226 -11.70 22.47 -2.33
CA PRO A 226 -12.00 21.19 -1.66
C PRO A 226 -10.81 20.22 -1.76
N TYR A 227 -10.40 19.66 -0.62
CA TYR A 227 -9.31 18.69 -0.56
C TYR A 227 -9.49 17.77 0.64
N ASN A 228 -9.96 16.57 0.41
CA ASN A 228 -10.14 15.59 1.47
C ASN A 228 -9.84 14.18 0.97
N GLU A 229 -8.72 13.64 1.38
CA GLU A 229 -8.22 12.32 1.03
C GLU A 229 -8.57 11.25 2.07
N ALA A 230 -9.21 11.62 3.19
CA ALA A 230 -9.42 10.72 4.32
C ALA A 230 -10.17 9.45 3.92
N ARG A 231 -11.19 9.54 3.04
CA ARG A 231 -11.96 8.38 2.61
C ARG A 231 -11.07 7.35 1.91
N ARG A 232 -10.29 7.78 0.91
CA ARG A 232 -9.39 6.89 0.17
C ARG A 232 -8.31 6.28 1.07
N GLY A 233 -7.80 7.04 2.03
CA GLY A 233 -6.83 6.54 3.02
C GLY A 233 -7.43 5.44 3.90
N VAL A 234 -8.69 5.60 4.32
CA VAL A 234 -9.41 4.57 5.09
C VAL A 234 -9.62 3.31 4.26
N GLU A 235 -10.08 3.45 3.02
CA GLU A 235 -10.33 2.32 2.12
C GLU A 235 -9.02 1.57 1.80
N ALA A 236 -7.92 2.28 1.52
CA ALA A 236 -6.61 1.68 1.32
C ALA A 236 -6.14 0.92 2.57
N SER A 237 -6.30 1.51 3.76
CA SER A 237 -5.94 0.88 5.04
C SER A 237 -6.79 -0.36 5.33
N LEU A 238 -8.08 -0.32 4.97
CA LEU A 238 -8.99 -1.46 5.14
C LEU A 238 -8.57 -2.62 4.25
N VAL A 239 -8.28 -2.37 2.97
CA VAL A 239 -7.85 -3.40 2.01
C VAL A 239 -6.50 -3.99 2.38
N THR A 240 -5.54 -3.19 2.84
CA THR A 240 -4.26 -3.70 3.33
C THR A 240 -4.45 -4.56 4.58
N SER A 241 -5.30 -4.14 5.51
CA SER A 241 -5.64 -4.92 6.70
C SER A 241 -6.35 -6.23 6.36
N MET A 242 -7.20 -6.24 5.34
CA MET A 242 -7.86 -7.44 4.82
C MET A 242 -6.84 -8.48 4.34
N GLY A 243 -5.86 -8.08 3.51
CA GLY A 243 -4.79 -8.96 3.05
C GLY A 243 -3.91 -9.48 4.18
N ARG A 244 -3.54 -8.61 5.14
CA ARG A 244 -2.79 -9.02 6.32
C ARG A 244 -3.57 -10.02 7.17
N MET A 245 -4.84 -9.76 7.44
CA MET A 245 -5.68 -10.66 8.25
C MET A 245 -5.87 -12.01 7.56
N ALA A 246 -6.09 -12.02 6.25
CA ALA A 246 -6.15 -13.26 5.48
C ALA A 246 -4.87 -14.10 5.63
N ALA A 247 -3.68 -13.48 5.54
CA ALA A 247 -2.40 -14.17 5.71
C ALA A 247 -2.20 -14.72 7.13
N HIS A 248 -2.56 -13.93 8.15
CA HIS A 248 -2.34 -14.33 9.54
C HIS A 248 -3.34 -15.37 10.06
N THR A 249 -4.52 -15.45 9.45
CA THR A 249 -5.57 -16.40 9.85
C THR A 249 -5.70 -17.61 8.93
N GLY A 250 -5.16 -17.52 7.71
CA GLY A 250 -5.36 -18.53 6.65
C GLY A 250 -6.79 -18.59 6.11
N ARG A 251 -7.64 -17.60 6.41
CA ARG A 251 -9.02 -17.51 5.98
C ARG A 251 -9.19 -16.59 4.79
N GLU A 252 -10.23 -16.82 3.98
CA GLU A 252 -10.76 -15.78 3.11
C GLU A 252 -11.39 -14.69 4.00
N ILE A 253 -11.08 -13.44 3.71
CA ILE A 253 -11.61 -12.27 4.43
C ILE A 253 -12.30 -11.38 3.41
N THR A 254 -13.55 -10.99 3.69
CA THR A 254 -14.30 -10.06 2.84
C THR A 254 -14.09 -8.60 3.26
N TYR A 255 -14.41 -7.69 2.35
CA TYR A 255 -14.39 -6.24 2.63
C TYR A 255 -15.38 -5.88 3.75
N GLU A 256 -16.56 -6.47 3.74
CA GLU A 256 -17.59 -6.27 4.75
C GLU A 256 -17.16 -6.79 6.13
N GLU A 257 -16.56 -8.00 6.19
CA GLU A 257 -16.00 -8.53 7.45
C GLU A 257 -14.95 -7.58 8.02
N MET A 258 -14.07 -7.01 7.17
CA MET A 258 -13.08 -6.04 7.64
C MET A 258 -13.69 -4.72 8.09
N LEU A 259 -14.72 -4.24 7.38
CA LEU A 259 -15.43 -3.02 7.77
C LEU A 259 -16.14 -3.18 9.11
N ASP A 260 -16.65 -4.37 9.40
CA ASP A 260 -17.37 -4.72 10.62
C ASP A 260 -16.49 -5.31 11.72
N CYS A 261 -15.20 -5.47 11.45
CA CYS A 261 -14.24 -6.03 12.40
C CYS A 261 -14.13 -5.15 13.65
N GLU A 262 -14.38 -5.76 14.81
CA GLU A 262 -14.23 -5.13 16.12
C GLU A 262 -12.92 -5.53 16.83
N HIS A 263 -12.04 -6.25 16.11
CA HIS A 263 -10.77 -6.69 16.68
C HIS A 263 -9.88 -5.49 17.05
N GLU A 264 -9.57 -5.39 18.32
CA GLU A 264 -8.73 -4.35 18.88
C GLU A 264 -7.33 -4.89 19.15
N MET A 265 -6.32 -4.29 18.57
CA MET A 265 -4.94 -4.74 18.69
C MET A 265 -4.24 -4.25 19.97
N ALA A 266 -4.82 -3.26 20.63
CA ALA A 266 -4.31 -2.69 21.88
C ALA A 266 -5.46 -2.47 22.87
N PRO A 267 -6.12 -3.54 23.36
CA PRO A 267 -7.18 -3.40 24.32
C PRO A 267 -6.67 -2.75 25.60
N GLY A 268 -7.37 -1.72 26.07
CA GLY A 268 -6.99 -0.98 27.27
C GLY A 268 -5.86 0.04 27.09
N LEU A 269 -5.52 0.40 25.86
CA LEU A 269 -4.49 1.42 25.57
C LEU A 269 -4.79 2.77 26.25
N ASP A 270 -6.07 3.14 26.34
CA ASP A 270 -6.55 4.34 27.03
C ASP A 270 -6.36 4.32 28.55
N GLN A 271 -6.06 3.17 29.11
CA GLN A 271 -5.79 2.97 30.55
C GLN A 271 -4.29 3.10 30.88
N LEU A 272 -3.43 3.11 29.88
CA LEU A 272 -1.99 3.32 30.06
C LEU A 272 -1.74 4.79 30.45
N LYS A 273 -1.10 4.97 31.62
CA LYS A 273 -0.74 6.28 32.16
C LYS A 273 0.73 6.60 31.90
#